data_c97ec3afc076713a3051f7cce9446125
#
_entry.id   c97ec3afc076713a3051f7cce9446125
#
_cell.length_a   1.000
_cell.length_b   1.000
_cell.length_c   1.000
_cell.angle_alpha   90.00
_cell.angle_beta   90.00
_cell.angle_gamma   90.00
#
_symmetry.space_group_name_H-M   'P 1'
#
loop_
_entity.id
_entity.type
_entity.pdbx_description
1 polymer ?
#
loop_
_entity_poly.entity_id
_entity_poly.type
_entity_poly.pdbx_seq_one_letter_code
_entity_poly.pdbx_strand_id
1 'polypeptide(L)'
;MILKARIIDHVNMKVKDLDASVKFYKNLFGFVIKQEENENKIDAPSKIIGNDSIKLCLYEVPDMAPEGGIAHFGFNVENFDEIISKCEEFGVKILYGGIVYWEKSKSVYIMDPSGYELELGEIVGGGL
;
A
#
# COMPACT_ATOMS: atom_id res chain seq x y z
N MET A 1 20.66 -19.15 19.57
CA MET A 1 20.76 -18.40 18.32
C MET A 1 19.40 -17.82 17.95
N ILE A 2 19.34 -16.54 17.61
CA ILE A 2 18.11 -15.95 17.07
C ILE A 2 18.19 -15.91 15.54
N LEU A 3 17.03 -15.93 14.88
CA LEU A 3 16.95 -15.70 13.44
C LEU A 3 16.95 -14.21 13.18
N LYS A 4 17.78 -13.75 12.25
CA LYS A 4 17.93 -12.33 11.95
C LYS A 4 17.01 -11.93 10.80
N ALA A 5 15.82 -11.46 11.11
CA ALA A 5 14.94 -10.86 10.13
C ALA A 5 15.55 -9.53 9.64
N ARG A 6 15.65 -9.34 8.32
CA ARG A 6 16.26 -8.14 7.73
C ARG A 6 15.22 -7.13 7.27
N ILE A 7 14.18 -7.62 6.64
CA ILE A 7 13.13 -6.78 6.04
C ILE A 7 11.81 -7.56 6.04
N ILE A 8 10.73 -6.85 5.79
CA ILE A 8 9.50 -7.49 5.36
C ILE A 8 9.64 -7.74 3.85
N ASP A 9 9.69 -9.01 3.43
CA ASP A 9 9.95 -9.38 2.04
C ASP A 9 8.82 -8.94 1.10
N HIS A 10 7.58 -9.19 1.49
CA HIS A 10 6.40 -8.81 0.72
C HIS A 10 5.18 -8.73 1.61
N VAL A 11 4.13 -8.10 1.11
CA VAL A 11 2.80 -8.09 1.72
C VAL A 11 1.85 -8.81 0.76
N ASN A 12 1.09 -9.77 1.27
CA ASN A 12 0.06 -10.48 0.51
C ASN A 12 -1.29 -9.90 0.91
N MET A 13 -2.03 -9.39 -0.07
CA MET A 13 -3.28 -8.66 0.16
C MET A 13 -4.42 -9.23 -0.68
N LYS A 14 -5.55 -9.43 -0.05
CA LYS A 14 -6.81 -9.62 -0.77
C LYS A 14 -7.32 -8.26 -1.23
N VAL A 15 -7.75 -8.14 -2.47
CA VAL A 15 -8.30 -6.90 -3.03
C VAL A 15 -9.66 -7.18 -3.65
N LYS A 16 -10.53 -6.18 -3.64
CA LYS A 16 -11.89 -6.32 -4.19
C LYS A 16 -11.89 -6.36 -5.71
N ASP A 17 -11.06 -5.52 -6.32
CA ASP A 17 -10.95 -5.35 -7.76
C ASP A 17 -9.47 -5.22 -8.10
N LEU A 18 -8.93 -6.24 -8.77
CA LEU A 18 -7.50 -6.31 -9.06
C LEU A 18 -7.04 -5.17 -9.97
N ASP A 19 -7.78 -4.91 -11.04
CA ASP A 19 -7.42 -3.86 -11.99
C ASP A 19 -7.45 -2.48 -11.34
N ALA A 20 -8.45 -2.20 -10.53
CA ALA A 20 -8.55 -0.94 -9.78
C ALA A 20 -7.40 -0.77 -8.81
N SER A 21 -7.02 -1.84 -8.11
CA SER A 21 -5.90 -1.80 -7.16
C SER A 21 -4.57 -1.58 -7.86
N VAL A 22 -4.31 -2.29 -8.95
CA VAL A 22 -3.09 -2.09 -9.75
C VAL A 22 -3.00 -0.65 -10.25
N LYS A 23 -4.09 -0.11 -10.77
CA LYS A 23 -4.16 1.26 -11.26
C LYS A 23 -3.89 2.29 -10.15
N PHE A 24 -4.46 2.08 -8.98
CA PHE A 24 -4.24 2.92 -7.81
C PHE A 24 -2.75 3.01 -7.44
N TYR A 25 -2.12 1.87 -7.23
CA TYR A 25 -0.71 1.83 -6.81
C TYR A 25 0.23 2.33 -7.90
N LYS A 26 -0.09 2.06 -9.16
CA LYS A 26 0.66 2.60 -10.30
C LYS A 26 0.56 4.12 -10.37
N ASN A 27 -0.64 4.66 -10.26
CA ASN A 27 -0.88 6.11 -10.39
C ASN A 27 -0.24 6.91 -9.26
N LEU A 28 -0.32 6.42 -8.03
CA LEU A 28 0.21 7.15 -6.88
C LEU A 28 1.70 6.93 -6.66
N PHE A 29 2.17 5.70 -6.81
CA PHE A 29 3.51 5.33 -6.40
C PHE A 29 4.42 4.90 -7.54
N GLY A 30 3.90 4.84 -8.76
CA GLY A 30 4.67 4.38 -9.91
C GLY A 30 5.00 2.88 -9.86
N PHE A 31 4.26 2.09 -9.08
CA PHE A 31 4.50 0.66 -9.02
C PHE A 31 4.27 0.00 -10.38
N VAL A 32 5.13 -0.94 -10.71
CA VAL A 32 5.06 -1.70 -11.95
C VAL A 32 4.63 -3.13 -11.66
N ILE A 33 4.07 -3.78 -12.67
CA ILE A 33 3.75 -5.21 -12.57
C ILE A 33 5.05 -5.99 -12.65
N LYS A 34 5.36 -6.74 -11.60
CA LYS A 34 6.55 -7.59 -11.52
C LYS A 34 6.27 -9.02 -11.98
N GLN A 35 5.04 -9.46 -11.76
CA GLN A 35 4.58 -10.77 -12.21
C GLN A 35 3.08 -10.69 -12.46
N GLU A 36 2.67 -11.14 -13.63
CA GLU A 36 1.28 -11.39 -13.98
C GLU A 36 0.77 -12.62 -13.24
N GLU A 37 -0.40 -13.11 -13.56
CA GLU A 37 -0.95 -14.29 -12.92
C GLU A 37 0.05 -15.45 -12.86
N ASN A 38 0.07 -16.11 -11.71
CA ASN A 38 0.83 -17.33 -11.54
C ASN A 38 0.27 -18.42 -12.47
N GLU A 39 1.13 -19.07 -13.24
CA GLU A 39 0.75 -20.16 -14.15
C GLU A 39 0.13 -21.35 -13.40
N ASN A 40 0.52 -21.54 -12.15
CA ASN A 40 -0.01 -22.62 -11.29
C ASN A 40 -1.22 -22.17 -10.50
N LYS A 41 -1.84 -21.09 -10.88
CA LYS A 41 -3.01 -20.57 -10.16
C LYS A 41 -4.11 -21.62 -10.10
N ILE A 42 -4.63 -21.77 -8.92
CA ILE A 42 -5.74 -22.66 -8.67
C ILE A 42 -7.00 -21.82 -8.43
N ASP A 43 -6.80 -20.61 -7.97
CA ASP A 43 -7.84 -19.78 -7.37
C ASP A 43 -8.04 -18.44 -8.10
N ALA A 44 -8.00 -17.39 -7.36
CA ALA A 44 -8.34 -16.05 -7.79
C ALA A 44 -7.30 -15.42 -8.71
N PRO A 45 -7.70 -14.51 -9.59
CA PRO A 45 -6.74 -13.67 -10.32
C PRO A 45 -5.79 -12.96 -9.37
N SER A 46 -4.51 -12.90 -9.75
CA SER A 46 -3.49 -12.30 -8.90
C SER A 46 -2.43 -11.58 -9.73
N LYS A 47 -1.76 -10.62 -9.09
CA LYS A 47 -0.60 -9.92 -9.66
C LYS A 47 0.36 -9.55 -8.54
N ILE A 48 1.64 -9.50 -8.87
CA ILE A 48 2.66 -8.94 -8.00
C ILE A 48 3.08 -7.60 -8.58
N ILE A 49 2.97 -6.55 -7.77
CA ILE A 49 3.34 -5.19 -8.16
C ILE A 49 4.34 -4.61 -7.16
N GLY A 50 5.00 -3.55 -7.54
CA GLY A 50 5.91 -2.85 -6.65
C GLY A 50 7.00 -2.08 -7.36
N ASN A 51 8.09 -1.86 -6.64
CA ASN A 51 9.32 -1.22 -7.13
C ASN A 51 10.53 -2.04 -6.65
N ASP A 52 11.72 -1.43 -6.62
CA ASP A 52 12.94 -2.15 -6.20
C ASP A 52 12.94 -2.55 -4.73
N SER A 53 12.14 -1.87 -3.91
CA SER A 53 12.13 -2.05 -2.44
C SER A 53 10.83 -2.63 -1.91
N ILE A 54 9.74 -2.50 -2.64
CA ILE A 54 8.40 -2.86 -2.17
C ILE A 54 7.78 -3.90 -3.10
N LYS A 55 7.16 -4.91 -2.50
CA LYS A 55 6.48 -5.97 -3.23
C LYS A 55 5.13 -6.26 -2.58
N LEU A 56 4.07 -6.07 -3.35
CA LEU A 56 2.69 -6.39 -2.96
C LEU A 56 2.18 -7.51 -3.84
N CYS A 57 1.72 -8.59 -3.21
CA CYS A 57 1.08 -9.72 -3.90
C CYS A 57 -0.43 -9.57 -3.74
N LEU A 58 -1.11 -9.24 -4.83
CA LEU A 58 -2.54 -8.93 -4.81
C LEU A 58 -3.37 -10.11 -5.33
N TYR A 59 -4.39 -10.50 -4.58
CA TYR A 59 -5.36 -11.53 -4.98
C TYR A 59 -6.75 -10.94 -4.99
N GLU A 60 -7.49 -11.13 -6.09
CA GLU A 60 -8.86 -10.63 -6.18
C GLU A 60 -9.83 -11.50 -5.41
N VAL A 61 -10.50 -10.91 -4.45
CA VAL A 61 -11.58 -11.52 -3.67
C VAL A 61 -12.72 -10.49 -3.59
N PRO A 62 -13.64 -10.48 -4.59
CA PRO A 62 -14.65 -9.42 -4.68
C PRO A 62 -15.51 -9.23 -3.44
N ASP A 63 -15.81 -10.33 -2.74
CA ASP A 63 -16.69 -10.35 -1.56
C ASP A 63 -15.91 -10.17 -0.24
N MET A 64 -14.65 -9.75 -0.31
CA MET A 64 -13.85 -9.61 0.91
C MET A 64 -14.47 -8.61 1.86
N ALA A 65 -14.55 -9.00 3.13
CA ALA A 65 -14.77 -8.07 4.23
C ALA A 65 -13.40 -7.66 4.77
N PRO A 66 -13.18 -6.37 5.07
CA PRO A 66 -11.94 -5.95 5.71
C PRO A 66 -11.93 -6.44 7.16
N GLU A 67 -11.52 -7.67 7.35
CA GLU A 67 -11.31 -8.26 8.67
C GLU A 67 -9.83 -8.55 8.82
N GLY A 68 -9.27 -8.23 9.97
CA GLY A 68 -7.93 -8.65 10.20
C GLY A 68 -7.18 -7.91 11.29
N GLY A 69 -6.06 -8.49 11.71
CA GLY A 69 -5.22 -7.99 12.77
C GLY A 69 -4.26 -6.87 12.37
N ILE A 70 -4.16 -6.53 11.08
CA ILE A 70 -3.33 -5.41 10.62
C ILE A 70 -4.24 -4.21 10.39
N ALA A 71 -4.06 -3.16 11.19
CA ALA A 71 -4.88 -1.95 11.10
C ALA A 71 -4.54 -1.12 9.87
N HIS A 72 -3.27 -0.99 9.55
CA HIS A 72 -2.76 -0.31 8.36
C HIS A 72 -1.33 -0.76 8.10
N PHE A 73 -0.78 -0.36 6.97
CA PHE A 73 0.66 -0.44 6.71
C PHE A 73 1.13 0.87 6.12
N GLY A 74 2.43 1.12 6.18
CA GLY A 74 2.97 2.42 5.83
C GLY A 74 4.07 2.37 4.80
N PHE A 75 4.15 3.43 4.00
CA PHE A 75 5.27 3.71 3.13
C PHE A 75 5.96 4.98 3.61
N ASN A 76 7.28 5.00 3.56
CA ASN A 76 8.02 6.24 3.64
C ASN A 76 8.04 6.88 2.25
N VAL A 77 7.71 8.17 2.17
CA VAL A 77 7.60 8.90 0.90
C VAL A 77 8.60 10.06 0.90
N GLU A 78 9.49 10.07 -0.09
CA GLU A 78 10.52 11.10 -0.20
C GLU A 78 9.97 12.50 -0.44
N ASN A 79 8.93 12.61 -1.26
CA ASN A 79 8.32 13.88 -1.65
C ASN A 79 7.00 14.12 -0.91
N PHE A 80 7.07 14.11 0.40
CA PHE A 80 5.91 14.23 1.29
C PHE A 80 4.98 15.40 0.94
N ASP A 81 5.55 16.55 0.57
CA ASP A 81 4.77 17.76 0.29
C ASP A 81 3.88 17.65 -0.95
N GLU A 82 4.09 16.65 -1.80
CA GLU A 82 3.29 16.41 -3.00
C GLU A 82 2.12 15.44 -2.78
N ILE A 83 2.03 14.81 -1.60
CA ILE A 83 1.04 13.75 -1.35
C ILE A 83 -0.39 14.26 -1.55
N ILE A 84 -0.75 15.37 -0.94
CA ILE A 84 -2.13 15.88 -0.97
C ILE A 84 -2.55 16.23 -2.40
N SER A 85 -1.73 16.97 -3.13
CA SER A 85 -2.05 17.33 -4.52
C SER A 85 -2.15 16.11 -5.43
N LYS A 86 -1.33 15.10 -5.20
CA LYS A 86 -1.37 13.86 -5.97
C LYS A 86 -2.65 13.07 -5.69
N CYS A 87 -3.05 13.01 -4.43
CA CYS A 87 -4.31 12.37 -4.05
C CYS A 87 -5.52 13.09 -4.64
N GLU A 88 -5.52 14.42 -4.65
CA GLU A 88 -6.57 15.22 -5.28
C GLU A 88 -6.65 14.96 -6.78
N GLU A 89 -5.50 14.87 -7.46
CA GLU A 89 -5.42 14.59 -8.89
C GLU A 89 -6.09 13.27 -9.27
N PHE A 90 -5.93 12.24 -8.45
CA PHE A 90 -6.48 10.91 -8.72
C PHE A 90 -7.74 10.58 -7.92
N GLY A 91 -8.31 11.53 -7.21
CA GLY A 91 -9.54 11.32 -6.43
C GLY A 91 -9.38 10.33 -5.28
N VAL A 92 -8.20 10.27 -4.68
CA VAL A 92 -7.90 9.38 -3.57
C VAL A 92 -8.40 9.99 -2.27
N LYS A 93 -9.09 9.19 -1.47
CA LYS A 93 -9.62 9.64 -0.19
C LYS A 93 -8.50 9.81 0.85
N ILE A 94 -8.41 11.01 1.39
CA ILE A 94 -7.51 11.34 2.51
C ILE A 94 -8.30 11.24 3.80
N LEU A 95 -7.74 10.55 4.78
CA LEU A 95 -8.36 10.30 6.07
C LEU A 95 -7.90 11.32 7.13
N TYR A 96 -8.65 11.41 8.21
CA TYR A 96 -8.30 12.19 9.42
C TYR A 96 -8.04 13.68 9.18
N GLY A 97 -8.63 14.23 8.10
CA GLY A 97 -8.54 15.67 7.82
C GLY A 97 -7.24 16.14 7.22
N GLY A 98 -6.37 15.26 6.77
CA GLY A 98 -5.12 15.62 6.10
C GLY A 98 -3.88 15.23 6.89
N ILE A 99 -2.93 16.17 7.05
CA ILE A 99 -1.66 15.87 7.72
C ILE A 99 -1.88 15.62 9.21
N VAL A 100 -1.39 14.49 9.69
CA VAL A 100 -1.33 14.13 11.11
C VAL A 100 0.09 14.39 11.62
N TYR A 101 0.22 15.19 12.66
CA TYR A 101 1.51 15.56 13.23
C TYR A 101 1.84 14.70 14.44
N TRP A 102 3.01 14.08 14.39
CA TRP A 102 3.58 13.30 15.48
C TRP A 102 4.70 14.10 16.15
N GLU A 103 5.24 13.59 17.25
CA GLU A 103 6.32 14.27 17.97
C GLU A 103 7.55 14.53 17.09
N LYS A 104 7.95 13.54 16.26
CA LYS A 104 9.18 13.59 15.46
C LYS A 104 8.94 13.52 13.95
N SER A 105 7.69 13.42 13.52
CA SER A 105 7.38 13.22 12.10
C SER A 105 5.95 13.66 11.81
N LYS A 106 5.55 13.54 10.56
CA LYS A 106 4.16 13.74 10.13
C LYS A 106 3.79 12.71 9.08
N SER A 107 2.50 12.46 8.98
CA SER A 107 1.94 11.43 8.08
C SER A 107 0.69 11.92 7.40
N VAL A 108 0.37 11.32 6.25
CA VAL A 108 -0.94 11.40 5.61
C VAL A 108 -1.49 9.99 5.50
N TYR A 109 -2.73 9.79 5.90
CA TYR A 109 -3.41 8.50 5.79
C TYR A 109 -4.36 8.54 4.62
N ILE A 110 -4.32 7.51 3.79
CA ILE A 110 -5.18 7.38 2.61
C ILE A 110 -5.84 6.02 2.60
N MET A 111 -6.89 5.89 1.78
CA MET A 111 -7.59 4.63 1.63
C MET A 111 -7.40 4.11 0.21
N ASP A 112 -7.03 2.84 0.07
CA ASP A 112 -6.94 2.19 -1.23
C ASP A 112 -8.33 1.71 -1.72
N PRO A 113 -8.46 1.23 -2.97
CA PRO A 113 -9.76 0.80 -3.51
C PRO A 113 -10.44 -0.36 -2.77
N SER A 114 -9.69 -1.14 -2.02
CA SER A 114 -10.23 -2.27 -1.24
C SER A 114 -10.60 -1.89 0.19
N GLY A 115 -10.29 -0.67 0.61
CA GLY A 115 -10.55 -0.19 1.96
C GLY A 115 -9.36 -0.30 2.91
N TYR A 116 -8.18 -0.65 2.42
CA TYR A 116 -6.97 -0.65 3.26
C TYR A 116 -6.53 0.78 3.55
N GLU A 117 -6.20 1.01 4.82
CA GLU A 117 -5.60 2.26 5.24
C GLU A 117 -4.09 2.20 5.02
N LEU A 118 -3.55 3.24 4.39
CA LEU A 118 -2.12 3.39 4.18
C LEU A 118 -1.64 4.63 4.92
N GLU A 119 -0.55 4.50 5.65
CA GLU A 119 0.13 5.63 6.26
C GLU A 119 1.32 6.04 5.39
N LEU A 120 1.34 7.29 4.93
CA LEU A 120 2.43 7.84 4.15
C LEU A 120 3.25 8.76 5.04
N GLY A 121 4.43 8.32 5.42
CA GLY A 121 5.27 9.00 6.39
C GLY A 121 6.42 9.78 5.76
N GLU A 122 6.72 10.94 6.34
CA GLU A 122 7.84 11.78 5.91
C GLU A 122 9.18 11.18 6.31
N ILE A 123 9.25 10.63 7.52
CA ILE A 123 10.50 10.09 8.09
C ILE A 123 10.37 8.59 8.26
N VAL A 124 11.40 7.85 7.85
CA VAL A 124 11.45 6.39 8.01
C VAL A 124 11.25 6.01 9.47
N GLY A 125 10.29 5.10 9.71
CA GLY A 125 10.00 4.60 11.05
C GLY A 125 9.53 5.64 12.05
N GLY A 126 9.07 6.81 11.59
CA GLY A 126 8.65 7.90 12.48
C GLY A 126 9.79 8.55 13.25
N GLY A 127 11.03 8.31 12.85
CA GLY A 127 12.20 8.81 13.54
C GLY A 127 12.64 7.95 14.73
N LEU A 128 12.19 6.71 14.78
CA LEU A 128 12.52 5.76 15.84
C LEU A 128 13.64 4.81 15.44
#